data_b208e1ffbbed5f4dd63fafb5acc82e4b
#
_entry.id   b208e1ffbbed5f4dd63fafb5acc82e4b
#
_cell.length_a   1.000
_cell.length_b   1.000
_cell.length_c   1.000
_cell.angle_alpha   90.00
_cell.angle_beta   90.00
_cell.angle_gamma   90.00
#
_symmetry.space_group_name_H-M   'P 1'
#
loop_
_entity.id
_entity.type
_entity.pdbx_description
1 polymer ?
#
loop_
_entity_poly.entity_id
_entity_poly.type
_entity_poly.pdbx_seq_one_letter_code
_entity_poly.pdbx_strand_id
1 'polypeptide(L)'
;MGAGPGLLIQPDWLVADARNPPRAGWGVRVVNGLIDTVGPNSDLSDRYPDDEAIPAPGRILMPGFVNSHVHMYGVLAHGIPTGSAPTGFWPFLEDFWWPQVEDRLDHEMITAATDWVCTEMLLSGTTTFLDILEAPASLPEALLAEKDIVDRRGLRGVLSFEATERSSPESGQMGLLENLAMIDACRDGGLTSGIMYTH
;
A
#
# COMPACT_ATOMS: atom_id res chain seq x y z
N MET A 1 11.60 31.77 7.44
CA MET A 1 11.59 30.72 8.50
C MET A 1 12.40 29.57 7.93
N GLY A 2 13.56 29.22 8.55
CA GLY A 2 14.37 28.10 8.11
C GLY A 2 13.56 26.81 8.25
N ALA A 3 13.61 25.96 7.24
CA ALA A 3 13.04 24.61 7.35
C ALA A 3 13.73 23.91 8.54
N GLY A 4 12.96 23.17 9.34
CA GLY A 4 13.51 22.37 10.46
C GLY A 4 14.59 21.37 9.99
N PRO A 5 15.23 20.65 10.93
CA PRO A 5 16.24 19.66 10.59
C PRO A 5 15.65 18.64 9.61
N GLY A 6 16.40 18.35 8.57
CA GLY A 6 16.05 17.45 7.50
C GLY A 6 16.88 16.16 7.54
N LEU A 7 16.61 15.31 6.56
CA LEU A 7 17.31 14.06 6.31
C LEU A 7 17.97 14.14 4.93
N LEU A 8 19.28 13.93 4.85
CA LEU A 8 20.03 13.87 3.60
C LEU A 8 20.28 12.41 3.20
N ILE A 9 19.64 11.94 2.13
CA ILE A 9 19.90 10.59 1.59
C ILE A 9 20.91 10.73 0.45
N GLN A 10 22.09 10.08 0.62
CA GLN A 10 23.26 10.26 -0.22
C GLN A 10 23.70 8.94 -0.87
N PRO A 11 23.05 8.53 -1.97
CA PRO A 11 23.43 7.35 -2.74
C PRO A 11 24.57 7.64 -3.71
N ASP A 12 25.11 6.60 -4.35
CA ASP A 12 26.03 6.77 -5.49
C ASP A 12 25.29 7.26 -6.75
N TRP A 13 24.03 6.85 -6.91
CA TRP A 13 23.22 7.19 -8.06
C TRP A 13 21.79 7.59 -7.66
N LEU A 14 21.29 8.63 -8.30
CA LEU A 14 19.89 9.05 -8.20
C LEU A 14 19.18 8.83 -9.54
N VAL A 15 18.08 8.07 -9.51
CA VAL A 15 17.08 7.96 -10.60
C VAL A 15 15.85 8.75 -10.14
N ALA A 16 15.71 9.99 -10.57
CA ALA A 16 14.60 10.84 -10.12
C ALA A 16 13.27 10.48 -10.81
N ASP A 17 13.35 10.08 -12.07
CA ASP A 17 12.21 9.65 -12.90
C ASP A 17 12.69 8.81 -14.10
N ALA A 18 11.74 8.19 -14.82
CA ALA A 18 12.03 7.33 -15.96
C ALA A 18 12.41 8.09 -17.26
N ARG A 19 12.31 9.41 -17.29
CA ARG A 19 12.54 10.23 -18.50
C ARG A 19 13.94 10.79 -18.56
N ASN A 20 14.59 10.93 -17.42
CA ASN A 20 15.92 11.51 -17.29
C ASN A 20 16.96 10.45 -16.98
N PRO A 21 18.19 10.59 -17.48
CA PRO A 21 19.27 9.66 -17.15
C PRO A 21 19.61 9.70 -15.66
N PRO A 22 20.10 8.58 -15.09
CA PRO A 22 20.61 8.54 -13.72
C PRO A 22 21.72 9.58 -13.49
N ARG A 23 21.74 10.16 -12.28
CA ARG A 23 22.73 11.17 -11.88
C ARG A 23 23.67 10.61 -10.84
N ALA A 24 24.98 10.54 -11.17
CA ALA A 24 25.99 10.09 -10.23
C ALA A 24 26.26 11.12 -9.13
N GLY A 25 26.37 10.68 -7.87
CA GLY A 25 26.68 11.53 -6.73
C GLY A 25 25.59 12.55 -6.37
N TRP A 26 24.35 12.29 -6.79
CA TRP A 26 23.18 13.11 -6.43
C TRP A 26 22.35 12.42 -5.37
N GLY A 27 21.76 13.24 -4.48
CA GLY A 27 20.90 12.79 -3.41
C GLY A 27 19.68 13.68 -3.24
N VAL A 28 18.96 13.45 -2.14
CA VAL A 28 17.76 14.19 -1.78
C VAL A 28 17.81 14.64 -0.33
N ARG A 29 17.24 15.83 -0.09
CA ARG A 29 16.90 16.32 1.23
C ARG A 29 15.42 16.09 1.48
N VAL A 30 15.07 15.50 2.62
CA VAL A 30 13.69 15.27 3.05
C VAL A 30 13.41 16.09 4.30
N VAL A 31 12.30 16.81 4.32
CA VAL A 31 11.83 17.59 5.47
C VAL A 31 10.34 17.32 5.67
N ASN A 32 9.98 16.94 6.89
CA ASN A 32 8.57 16.62 7.24
C ASN A 32 7.92 15.60 6.28
N GLY A 33 8.69 14.58 5.86
CA GLY A 33 8.19 13.54 4.96
C GLY A 33 8.07 13.94 3.48
N LEU A 34 8.54 15.14 3.10
CA LEU A 34 8.51 15.64 1.72
C LEU A 34 9.92 15.84 1.19
N ILE A 35 10.14 15.57 -0.10
CA ILE A 35 11.37 15.92 -0.79
C ILE A 35 11.43 17.45 -0.91
N ASP A 36 12.40 18.06 -0.21
CA ASP A 36 12.60 19.50 -0.18
C ASP A 36 13.57 19.94 -1.29
N THR A 37 14.69 19.24 -1.43
CA THR A 37 15.76 19.61 -2.38
C THR A 37 16.39 18.37 -2.99
N VAL A 38 16.75 18.44 -4.26
CA VAL A 38 17.48 17.41 -5.00
C VAL A 38 18.74 18.06 -5.57
N GLY A 39 19.92 17.47 -5.35
CA GLY A 39 21.19 18.06 -5.78
C GLY A 39 22.38 17.13 -5.60
N PRO A 40 23.59 17.59 -6.01
CA PRO A 40 24.83 16.87 -5.70
C PRO A 40 24.99 16.66 -4.20
N ASN A 41 25.47 15.48 -3.79
CA ASN A 41 25.64 15.13 -2.37
C ASN A 41 26.54 16.12 -1.62
N SER A 42 27.61 16.60 -2.25
CA SER A 42 28.51 17.64 -1.70
C SER A 42 27.76 18.92 -1.38
N ASP A 43 27.01 19.42 -2.37
CA ASP A 43 26.29 20.70 -2.25
C ASP A 43 25.19 20.64 -1.17
N LEU A 44 24.53 19.49 -1.06
CA LEU A 44 23.53 19.25 -0.01
C LEU A 44 24.17 19.25 1.37
N SER A 45 25.34 18.57 1.54
CA SER A 45 26.08 18.56 2.81
C SER A 45 26.58 19.96 3.20
N ASP A 46 27.10 20.70 2.26
CA ASP A 46 27.62 22.06 2.51
C ASP A 46 26.50 23.04 2.87
N ARG A 47 25.34 22.88 2.22
CA ARG A 47 24.18 23.77 2.43
C ARG A 47 23.39 23.47 3.71
N TYR A 48 23.40 22.21 4.13
CA TYR A 48 22.59 21.72 5.26
C TYR A 48 23.45 20.89 6.24
N PRO A 49 24.47 21.51 6.86
CA PRO A 49 25.45 20.78 7.69
C PRO A 49 24.86 20.20 8.99
N ASP A 50 23.72 20.70 9.43
CA ASP A 50 23.04 20.26 10.65
C ASP A 50 22.00 19.15 10.41
N ASP A 51 21.77 18.77 9.16
CA ASP A 51 20.82 17.71 8.82
C ASP A 51 21.41 16.31 9.07
N GLU A 52 20.58 15.36 9.43
CA GLU A 52 20.99 13.97 9.56
C GLU A 52 21.32 13.37 8.17
N ALA A 53 22.56 12.90 8.00
CA ALA A 53 22.98 12.26 6.77
C ALA A 53 22.81 10.74 6.84
N ILE A 54 22.20 10.16 5.79
CA ILE A 54 22.16 8.74 5.50
C ILE A 54 23.04 8.45 4.29
N PRO A 55 24.32 8.09 4.51
CA PRO A 55 25.20 7.65 3.42
C PRO A 55 24.70 6.30 2.89
N ALA A 56 24.56 6.17 1.59
CA ALA A 56 24.13 4.93 0.94
C ALA A 56 25.10 4.51 -0.19
N PRO A 57 26.37 4.20 0.14
CA PRO A 57 27.37 3.81 -0.86
C PRO A 57 26.98 2.49 -1.53
N GLY A 58 27.24 2.35 -2.83
CA GLY A 58 26.86 1.20 -3.63
C GLY A 58 25.36 1.09 -3.90
N ARG A 59 24.58 2.14 -3.63
CA ARG A 59 23.11 2.13 -3.77
C ARG A 59 22.63 3.11 -4.82
N ILE A 60 21.46 2.79 -5.37
CA ILE A 60 20.67 3.65 -6.23
C ILE A 60 19.45 4.12 -5.44
N LEU A 61 19.24 5.43 -5.38
CA LEU A 61 18.00 6.01 -4.86
C LEU A 61 17.03 6.23 -6.02
N MET A 62 15.82 5.78 -5.88
CA MET A 62 14.76 5.93 -6.88
C MET A 62 13.40 6.04 -6.20
N PRO A 63 12.33 6.55 -6.86
CA PRO A 63 10.97 6.46 -6.35
C PRO A 63 10.60 5.02 -6.03
N GLY A 64 9.86 4.83 -4.92
CA GLY A 64 9.33 3.52 -4.57
C GLY A 64 8.38 2.98 -5.63
N PHE A 65 8.25 1.67 -5.71
CA PHE A 65 7.29 1.04 -6.62
C PHE A 65 5.85 1.31 -6.21
N VAL A 66 4.98 1.37 -7.21
CA VAL A 66 3.53 1.49 -7.03
C VAL A 66 2.87 0.19 -7.48
N ASN A 67 2.20 -0.50 -6.57
CA ASN A 67 1.35 -1.64 -6.89
C ASN A 67 -0.09 -1.14 -7.08
N SER A 68 -0.53 -1.00 -8.32
CA SER A 68 -1.83 -0.39 -8.66
C SER A 68 -3.02 -1.33 -8.54
N HIS A 69 -2.82 -2.61 -8.19
CA HIS A 69 -3.89 -3.59 -8.01
C HIS A 69 -3.39 -4.76 -7.18
N VAL A 70 -3.97 -4.95 -6.00
CA VAL A 70 -3.70 -6.10 -5.14
C VAL A 70 -4.98 -6.49 -4.39
N HIS A 71 -5.04 -7.75 -3.99
CA HIS A 71 -5.98 -8.30 -3.02
C HIS A 71 -5.13 -8.89 -1.90
N MET A 72 -4.86 -8.11 -0.85
CA MET A 72 -3.90 -8.51 0.20
C MET A 72 -4.33 -9.80 0.89
N TYR A 73 -5.62 -10.00 1.11
CA TYR A 73 -6.15 -11.24 1.68
C TYR A 73 -5.84 -12.49 0.83
N GLY A 74 -5.54 -12.32 -0.46
CA GLY A 74 -5.20 -13.43 -1.36
C GLY A 74 -4.00 -14.27 -0.91
N VAL A 75 -3.12 -13.74 -0.06
CA VAL A 75 -2.01 -14.50 0.51
C VAL A 75 -2.49 -15.71 1.34
N LEU A 76 -3.69 -15.63 1.92
CA LEU A 76 -4.30 -16.70 2.71
C LEU A 76 -4.81 -17.87 1.85
N ALA A 77 -4.93 -17.68 0.53
CA ALA A 77 -5.32 -18.76 -0.39
C ALA A 77 -4.21 -19.79 -0.62
N HIS A 78 -2.97 -19.46 -0.25
CA HIS A 78 -1.83 -20.35 -0.44
C HIS A 78 -1.98 -21.62 0.39
N GLY A 79 -1.91 -22.78 -0.31
CA GLY A 79 -1.98 -24.10 0.33
C GLY A 79 -3.39 -24.62 0.58
N ILE A 80 -4.44 -23.89 0.23
CA ILE A 80 -5.80 -24.43 0.23
C ILE A 80 -5.90 -25.47 -0.91
N PRO A 81 -6.23 -26.74 -0.59
CA PRO A 81 -6.30 -27.78 -1.62
C PRO A 81 -7.50 -27.56 -2.54
N THR A 82 -7.25 -27.53 -3.85
CA THR A 82 -8.30 -27.60 -4.85
C THR A 82 -8.51 -29.06 -5.27
N GLY A 83 -9.76 -29.53 -5.28
CA GLY A 83 -10.05 -30.93 -5.67
C GLY A 83 -9.72 -31.23 -7.14
N SER A 84 -9.79 -30.22 -8.00
CA SER A 84 -9.42 -30.25 -9.42
C SER A 84 -9.02 -28.84 -9.88
N ALA A 85 -8.29 -28.76 -11.00
CA ALA A 85 -8.00 -27.47 -11.61
C ALA A 85 -9.30 -26.84 -12.13
N PRO A 86 -9.56 -25.55 -11.85
CA PRO A 86 -10.71 -24.85 -12.42
C PRO A 86 -10.68 -24.84 -13.97
N THR A 87 -11.82 -25.03 -14.58
CA THR A 87 -11.94 -25.09 -16.05
C THR A 87 -11.98 -23.72 -16.72
N GLY A 88 -12.01 -22.64 -15.93
CA GLY A 88 -12.04 -21.25 -16.39
C GLY A 88 -12.10 -20.28 -15.21
N PHE A 89 -12.16 -18.98 -15.54
CA PHE A 89 -12.16 -17.94 -14.51
C PHE A 89 -13.42 -17.96 -13.64
N TRP A 90 -14.60 -18.09 -14.27
CA TRP A 90 -15.87 -18.12 -13.53
C TRP A 90 -15.98 -19.34 -12.60
N PRO A 91 -15.73 -20.58 -13.04
CA PRO A 91 -15.65 -21.72 -12.11
C PRO A 91 -14.58 -21.57 -11.01
N PHE A 92 -13.47 -20.88 -11.30
CA PHE A 92 -12.49 -20.57 -10.25
C PHE A 92 -13.09 -19.69 -9.15
N LEU A 93 -13.87 -18.67 -9.51
CA LEU A 93 -14.54 -17.81 -8.54
C LEU A 93 -15.59 -18.57 -7.74
N GLU A 94 -16.56 -19.21 -8.42
CA GLU A 94 -17.72 -19.85 -7.78
C GLU A 94 -17.36 -21.10 -6.95
N ASP A 95 -16.46 -21.94 -7.47
CA ASP A 95 -16.16 -23.23 -6.85
C ASP A 95 -15.03 -23.16 -5.81
N PHE A 96 -14.16 -22.12 -5.90
CA PHE A 96 -12.99 -22.04 -5.04
C PHE A 96 -12.85 -20.67 -4.35
N TRP A 97 -12.69 -19.58 -5.10
CA TRP A 97 -12.24 -18.31 -4.55
C TRP A 97 -13.25 -17.72 -3.57
N TRP A 98 -14.49 -17.58 -3.97
CA TRP A 98 -15.54 -17.07 -3.10
C TRP A 98 -15.76 -17.96 -1.86
N PRO A 99 -16.11 -19.26 -2.01
CA PRO A 99 -16.48 -20.08 -0.84
C PRO A 99 -15.31 -20.50 0.03
N GLN A 100 -14.07 -20.50 -0.45
CA GLN A 100 -12.91 -20.96 0.32
C GLN A 100 -12.03 -19.81 0.83
N VAL A 101 -12.12 -18.62 0.24
CA VAL A 101 -11.30 -17.47 0.62
C VAL A 101 -12.19 -16.33 1.11
N GLU A 102 -12.91 -15.64 0.23
CA GLU A 102 -13.59 -14.38 0.55
C GLU A 102 -14.71 -14.50 1.58
N ASP A 103 -15.56 -15.53 1.44
CA ASP A 103 -16.68 -15.78 2.35
C ASP A 103 -16.26 -16.27 3.74
N ARG A 104 -14.96 -16.56 3.92
CA ARG A 104 -14.38 -17.06 5.18
C ARG A 104 -13.53 -16.07 5.92
N LEU A 105 -13.25 -14.93 5.31
CA LEU A 105 -12.42 -13.90 5.94
C LEU A 105 -13.11 -13.35 7.17
N ASP A 106 -12.36 -13.26 8.26
CA ASP A 106 -12.69 -12.52 9.45
C ASP A 106 -11.68 -11.38 9.67
N HIS A 107 -11.93 -10.52 10.66
CA HIS A 107 -11.05 -9.37 10.95
C HIS A 107 -9.63 -9.78 11.35
N GLU A 108 -9.46 -10.93 12.02
CA GLU A 108 -8.13 -11.45 12.39
C GLU A 108 -7.35 -11.88 11.13
N MET A 109 -8.01 -12.59 10.22
CA MET A 109 -7.44 -13.00 8.94
C MET A 109 -7.06 -11.79 8.08
N ILE A 110 -7.95 -10.80 7.97
CA ILE A 110 -7.71 -9.57 7.22
C ILE A 110 -6.48 -8.84 7.77
N THR A 111 -6.43 -8.61 9.08
CA THR A 111 -5.31 -7.89 9.70
C THR A 111 -4.00 -8.64 9.58
N ALA A 112 -4.00 -9.97 9.72
CA ALA A 112 -2.80 -10.81 9.55
C ALA A 112 -2.28 -10.78 8.11
N ALA A 113 -3.18 -10.91 7.12
CA ALA A 113 -2.83 -10.85 5.71
C ALA A 113 -2.26 -9.47 5.34
N THR A 114 -2.92 -8.40 5.78
CA THR A 114 -2.49 -7.02 5.55
C THR A 114 -1.10 -6.78 6.14
N ASP A 115 -0.85 -7.23 7.37
CA ASP A 115 0.45 -7.06 8.05
C ASP A 115 1.57 -7.79 7.30
N TRP A 116 1.31 -9.01 6.84
CA TRP A 116 2.24 -9.79 6.04
C TRP A 116 2.54 -9.12 4.71
N VAL A 117 1.51 -8.80 3.92
CA VAL A 117 1.68 -8.24 2.58
C VAL A 117 2.32 -6.86 2.61
N CYS A 118 1.96 -6.01 3.58
CA CYS A 118 2.65 -4.72 3.79
C CYS A 118 4.14 -4.92 4.06
N THR A 119 4.51 -5.94 4.84
CA THR A 119 5.92 -6.27 5.10
C THR A 119 6.63 -6.70 3.81
N GLU A 120 6.03 -7.57 3.00
CA GLU A 120 6.56 -7.98 1.70
C GLU A 120 6.72 -6.80 0.73
N MET A 121 5.73 -5.90 0.71
CA MET A 121 5.81 -4.67 -0.10
C MET A 121 7.00 -3.80 0.30
N LEU A 122 7.20 -3.55 1.59
CA LEU A 122 8.34 -2.78 2.08
C LEU A 122 9.68 -3.44 1.71
N LEU A 123 9.80 -4.75 1.89
CA LEU A 123 11.01 -5.50 1.56
C LEU A 123 11.30 -5.52 0.05
N SER A 124 10.28 -5.42 -0.80
CA SER A 124 10.41 -5.36 -2.25
C SER A 124 10.53 -3.93 -2.81
N GLY A 125 10.46 -2.90 -1.95
CA GLY A 125 10.55 -1.49 -2.36
C GLY A 125 9.25 -0.89 -2.89
N THR A 126 8.11 -1.56 -2.68
CA THR A 126 6.79 -0.99 -2.95
C THR A 126 6.41 -0.06 -1.80
N THR A 127 6.10 1.19 -2.12
CA THR A 127 5.78 2.23 -1.12
C THR A 127 4.36 2.75 -1.23
N THR A 128 3.67 2.43 -2.33
CA THR A 128 2.29 2.83 -2.59
C THR A 128 1.54 1.66 -3.22
N PHE A 129 0.30 1.44 -2.80
CA PHE A 129 -0.52 0.38 -3.38
C PHE A 129 -2.01 0.75 -3.38
N LEU A 130 -2.78 0.04 -4.21
CA LEU A 130 -4.24 0.04 -4.20
C LEU A 130 -4.71 -1.37 -3.89
N ASP A 131 -5.43 -1.53 -2.78
CA ASP A 131 -6.07 -2.79 -2.39
C ASP A 131 -7.57 -2.74 -2.59
N ILE A 132 -8.10 -3.89 -2.96
CA ILE A 132 -9.53 -4.13 -3.08
C ILE A 132 -9.85 -5.35 -2.19
N LEU A 133 -10.53 -5.09 -1.07
CA LEU A 133 -10.95 -6.11 -0.11
C LEU A 133 -12.34 -6.62 -0.47
N GLU A 134 -12.52 -7.92 -0.61
CA GLU A 134 -13.84 -8.57 -0.60
C GLU A 134 -13.92 -9.54 0.58
N ALA A 135 -14.73 -9.19 1.57
CA ALA A 135 -14.90 -9.96 2.80
C ALA A 135 -16.31 -9.76 3.37
N PRO A 136 -17.35 -10.27 2.69
CA PRO A 136 -18.75 -9.95 3.05
C PRO A 136 -19.13 -10.37 4.47
N ALA A 137 -18.49 -11.42 5.01
CA ALA A 137 -18.73 -11.89 6.37
C ALA A 137 -18.09 -11.00 7.46
N SER A 138 -17.18 -10.09 7.09
CA SER A 138 -16.44 -9.21 8.00
C SER A 138 -16.99 -7.79 8.06
N LEU A 139 -18.06 -7.48 7.35
CA LEU A 139 -18.70 -6.17 7.42
C LEU A 139 -19.49 -6.00 8.73
N PRO A 140 -19.49 -4.81 9.33
CA PRO A 140 -18.73 -3.61 8.99
C PRO A 140 -17.32 -3.57 9.60
N GLU A 141 -16.56 -2.50 9.32
CA GLU A 141 -15.25 -2.14 9.92
C GLU A 141 -14.05 -2.95 9.41
N ALA A 142 -14.23 -3.75 8.37
CA ALA A 142 -13.15 -4.53 7.75
C ALA A 142 -12.04 -3.63 7.18
N LEU A 143 -12.39 -2.56 6.44
CA LEU A 143 -11.43 -1.60 5.91
C LEU A 143 -10.74 -0.75 7.00
N LEU A 144 -11.42 -0.44 8.08
CA LEU A 144 -10.81 0.29 9.20
C LEU A 144 -9.77 -0.57 9.91
N ALA A 145 -10.04 -1.87 10.07
CA ALA A 145 -9.07 -2.82 10.61
C ALA A 145 -7.82 -2.94 9.71
N GLU A 146 -8.02 -2.97 8.39
CA GLU A 146 -6.94 -2.98 7.40
C GLU A 146 -6.13 -1.68 7.45
N LYS A 147 -6.82 -0.52 7.45
CA LYS A 147 -6.21 0.82 7.55
C LYS A 147 -5.26 0.93 8.73
N ASP A 148 -5.67 0.46 9.91
CA ASP A 148 -4.84 0.52 11.12
C ASP A 148 -3.50 -0.22 10.97
N ILE A 149 -3.48 -1.30 10.22
CA ILE A 149 -2.25 -2.03 9.90
C ILE A 149 -1.39 -1.24 8.91
N VAL A 150 -1.99 -0.76 7.82
CA VAL A 150 -1.28 0.00 6.77
C VAL A 150 -0.62 1.25 7.36
N ASP A 151 -1.34 2.00 8.20
CA ASP A 151 -0.82 3.19 8.87
C ASP A 151 0.35 2.85 9.80
N ARG A 152 0.25 1.77 10.58
CA ARG A 152 1.34 1.31 11.46
C ARG A 152 2.59 0.88 10.68
N ARG A 153 2.41 0.32 9.48
CA ARG A 153 3.51 -0.07 8.59
C ARG A 153 4.11 1.10 7.83
N GLY A 154 3.43 2.26 7.82
CA GLY A 154 3.93 3.47 7.18
C GLY A 154 3.92 3.42 5.65
N LEU A 155 3.05 2.61 5.06
CA LEU A 155 2.81 2.55 3.62
C LEU A 155 1.73 3.52 3.18
N ARG A 156 1.79 3.93 1.93
CA ARG A 156 0.72 4.69 1.28
C ARG A 156 -0.27 3.72 0.65
N GLY A 157 -1.45 3.60 1.26
CA GLY A 157 -2.51 2.71 0.81
C GLY A 157 -3.72 3.46 0.26
N VAL A 158 -4.23 3.03 -0.89
CA VAL A 158 -5.56 3.37 -1.38
C VAL A 158 -6.41 2.14 -1.14
N LEU A 159 -7.34 2.20 -0.20
CA LEU A 159 -8.12 1.04 0.27
C LEU A 159 -9.56 1.15 -0.19
N SER A 160 -10.12 0.04 -0.61
CA SER A 160 -11.52 -0.05 -1.02
C SER A 160 -12.12 -1.41 -0.70
N PHE A 161 -13.41 -1.43 -0.44
CA PHE A 161 -14.20 -2.65 -0.33
C PHE A 161 -14.90 -2.92 -1.66
N GLU A 162 -14.86 -4.15 -2.13
CA GLU A 162 -15.59 -4.59 -3.32
C GLU A 162 -17.08 -4.72 -2.99
N ALA A 163 -17.82 -3.61 -3.16
CA ALA A 163 -19.25 -3.60 -2.91
C ALA A 163 -19.98 -4.35 -4.02
N THR A 164 -20.45 -5.54 -3.70
CA THR A 164 -21.13 -6.45 -4.62
C THR A 164 -22.40 -7.01 -4.00
N GLU A 165 -23.43 -7.23 -4.82
CA GLU A 165 -24.68 -7.93 -4.44
C GLU A 165 -24.57 -9.45 -4.58
N ARG A 166 -23.36 -9.99 -4.79
CA ARG A 166 -23.10 -11.41 -4.96
C ARG A 166 -23.72 -12.29 -3.85
N SER A 167 -23.56 -11.86 -2.61
CA SER A 167 -24.10 -12.56 -1.46
C SER A 167 -25.55 -12.17 -1.16
N SER A 168 -25.88 -10.89 -1.23
CA SER A 168 -27.23 -10.33 -1.11
C SER A 168 -27.24 -8.83 -1.44
N PRO A 169 -28.39 -8.22 -1.75
CA PRO A 169 -28.50 -6.77 -1.91
C PRO A 169 -28.05 -5.98 -0.66
N GLU A 170 -28.31 -6.52 0.53
CA GLU A 170 -27.91 -5.91 1.79
C GLU A 170 -26.38 -5.89 1.94
N SER A 171 -25.70 -6.96 1.52
CA SER A 171 -24.23 -7.03 1.50
C SER A 171 -23.65 -5.96 0.58
N GLY A 172 -24.21 -5.78 -0.61
CA GLY A 172 -23.81 -4.71 -1.53
C GLY A 172 -23.96 -3.33 -0.91
N GLN A 173 -25.08 -3.07 -0.27
CA GLN A 173 -25.30 -1.80 0.42
C GLN A 173 -24.33 -1.59 1.58
N MET A 174 -24.05 -2.63 2.37
CA MET A 174 -23.06 -2.56 3.45
C MET A 174 -21.66 -2.28 2.91
N GLY A 175 -21.27 -2.88 1.79
CA GLY A 175 -19.99 -2.61 1.13
C GLY A 175 -19.84 -1.15 0.66
N LEU A 176 -20.93 -0.53 0.15
CA LEU A 176 -20.91 0.90 -0.16
C LEU A 176 -20.71 1.77 1.09
N LEU A 177 -21.39 1.42 2.20
CA LEU A 177 -21.23 2.13 3.47
C LEU A 177 -19.82 1.96 4.04
N GLU A 178 -19.22 0.79 3.89
CA GLU A 178 -17.83 0.52 4.27
C GLU A 178 -16.84 1.44 3.54
N ASN A 179 -16.99 1.58 2.21
CA ASN A 179 -16.19 2.53 1.43
C ASN A 179 -16.40 3.98 1.89
N LEU A 180 -17.63 4.38 2.20
CA LEU A 180 -17.90 5.73 2.71
C LEU A 180 -17.25 5.96 4.08
N ALA A 181 -17.32 4.97 4.98
CA ALA A 181 -16.69 5.04 6.30
C ALA A 181 -15.16 5.18 6.17
N MET A 182 -14.55 4.43 5.25
CA MET A 182 -13.12 4.52 4.96
C MET A 182 -12.73 5.89 4.40
N ILE A 183 -13.48 6.44 3.44
CA ILE A 183 -13.27 7.77 2.88
C ILE A 183 -13.35 8.83 3.97
N ASP A 184 -14.34 8.72 4.86
CA ASP A 184 -14.52 9.63 6.00
C ASP A 184 -13.36 9.56 6.98
N ALA A 185 -12.90 8.37 7.32
CA ALA A 185 -11.78 8.15 8.24
C ALA A 185 -10.44 8.71 7.71
N CYS A 186 -10.34 8.98 6.41
CA CYS A 186 -9.15 9.53 5.77
C CYS A 186 -9.21 11.05 5.51
N ARG A 187 -10.28 11.75 5.90
CA ARG A 187 -10.49 13.18 5.58
C ARG A 187 -9.42 14.11 6.14
N ASP A 188 -8.86 13.78 7.29
CA ASP A 188 -7.84 14.60 7.95
C ASP A 188 -6.43 14.39 7.36
N GLY A 189 -6.32 13.62 6.31
CA GLY A 189 -5.06 13.29 5.64
C GLY A 189 -4.36 12.09 6.28
N GLY A 190 -3.13 11.84 5.85
CA GLY A 190 -2.32 10.68 6.25
C GLY A 190 -1.73 9.96 5.05
N LEU A 191 -1.29 8.72 5.26
CA LEU A 191 -0.74 7.88 4.19
C LEU A 191 -1.82 7.01 3.53
N THR A 192 -2.93 6.77 4.22
CA THR A 192 -4.06 6.02 3.68
C THR A 192 -5.14 6.92 3.10
N SER A 193 -5.85 6.43 2.10
CA SER A 193 -7.02 7.04 1.51
C SER A 193 -8.05 5.96 1.14
N GLY A 194 -9.33 6.34 1.15
CA GLY A 194 -10.41 5.47 0.71
C GLY A 194 -10.90 5.86 -0.69
N ILE A 195 -11.35 4.89 -1.47
CA ILE A 195 -12.08 5.13 -2.72
C ILE A 195 -13.36 4.29 -2.75
N MET A 196 -14.30 4.70 -3.60
CA MET A 196 -15.49 3.92 -3.90
C MET A 196 -15.14 2.87 -4.95
N TYR A 197 -15.45 1.62 -4.68
CA TYR A 197 -15.33 0.52 -5.63
C TYR A 197 -16.62 -0.33 -5.62
N THR A 198 -17.04 -0.76 -6.81
CA THR A 198 -18.22 -1.63 -7.01
C THR A 198 -17.91 -2.69 -8.03
N HIS A 199 -18.50 -3.85 -7.86
CA HIS A 199 -18.35 -5.00 -8.75
C HIS A 199 -19.70 -5.64 -9.10
#